data_cd2d7c1bdac4205c9795f46d8bd23dff
#
_entry.id   cd2d7c1bdac4205c9795f46d8bd23dff
#
_cell.length_a   1.000
_cell.length_b   1.000
_cell.length_c   1.000
_cell.angle_alpha   90.00
_cell.angle_beta   90.00
_cell.angle_gamma   90.00
#
_symmetry.space_group_name_H-M   'P 1'
#
loop_
_entity.id
_entity.type
_entity.pdbx_description
1 polymer ?
#
loop_
_entity_poly.entity_id
_entity_poly.type
_entity_poly.pdbx_seq_one_letter_code
_entity_poly.pdbx_strand_id
1 'polypeptide(L)'
;LAALNKHQNTLGVAPTGAGKTIMLSGVTGQWLENGDAKACVLAHRDELTSQNAAKFSRVNPSIATSIYDAQEKSWAGQATFAMVQTLGRESNLKKMPTLDLLVIDEAHHAAAPTYRKIIDSVRDRNPDVAIFGVTATPNRGDNKALRPVFSNVSDQITLAELIQSGHLVPPRTYVVDVGTQSELSQVKRTADDFDMSAVDAIMNKAPITEAVIRHWKEKAHDRSTVVFCSTIHHAKNVAEAFSSSGVNAEVIHGELSSEARKAALSRFESGESQVVVNVAVLTEGWDYPPTSCVILLRPSSYKST
;
A
#
# COMPACT_ATOMS: atom_id res chain seq x y z
N LEU A 1 1.34 19.76 11.41
CA LEU A 1 2.07 20.99 11.09
C LEU A 1 2.91 21.49 12.26
N ALA A 2 2.39 21.67 13.48
CA ALA A 2 3.16 22.17 14.62
C ALA A 2 4.47 21.38 14.86
N ALA A 3 4.38 20.04 14.78
CA ALA A 3 5.55 19.18 14.92
C ALA A 3 6.52 19.33 13.74
N LEU A 4 6.02 19.45 12.51
CA LEU A 4 6.81 19.64 11.31
C LEU A 4 7.55 20.98 11.32
N ASN A 5 6.88 22.05 11.72
CA ASN A 5 7.49 23.37 11.88
C ASN A 5 8.59 23.39 12.96
N LYS A 6 8.45 22.57 14.00
CA LYS A 6 9.42 22.50 15.09
C LYS A 6 10.62 21.61 14.79
N HIS A 7 10.41 20.51 14.06
CA HIS A 7 11.40 19.42 13.93
C HIS A 7 11.90 19.22 12.51
N GLN A 8 11.40 19.96 11.52
CA GLN A 8 11.71 19.87 10.08
C GLN A 8 11.43 18.50 9.44
N ASN A 9 11.58 17.39 10.19
CA ASN A 9 11.33 16.04 9.68
C ASN A 9 10.47 15.27 10.69
N THR A 10 9.30 14.85 10.24
CA THR A 10 8.27 14.32 11.12
C THR A 10 7.55 13.15 10.47
N LEU A 11 7.31 12.10 11.25
CA LEU A 11 6.56 10.92 10.84
C LEU A 11 5.18 10.92 11.49
N GLY A 12 4.13 10.75 10.69
CA GLY A 12 2.80 10.40 11.13
C GLY A 12 2.57 8.88 11.04
N VAL A 13 2.10 8.27 12.11
CA VAL A 13 1.82 6.83 12.15
C VAL A 13 0.33 6.61 12.27
N ALA A 14 -0.25 5.97 11.25
CA ALA A 14 -1.68 5.68 11.23
C ALA A 14 -1.98 4.41 10.44
N PRO A 15 -2.82 3.49 10.93
CA PRO A 15 -3.12 2.23 10.27
C PRO A 15 -3.82 2.44 8.92
N THR A 16 -3.93 1.38 8.14
CA THR A 16 -4.73 1.39 6.92
C THR A 16 -6.19 1.70 7.28
N GLY A 17 -6.86 2.50 6.46
CA GLY A 17 -8.21 2.99 6.75
C GLY A 17 -8.28 4.25 7.64
N ALA A 18 -7.17 4.71 8.22
CA ALA A 18 -7.14 5.93 9.04
C ALA A 18 -7.18 7.24 8.24
N GLY A 19 -7.28 7.19 6.91
CA GLY A 19 -7.27 8.40 6.08
C GLY A 19 -5.89 9.01 5.86
N LYS A 20 -4.80 8.23 5.84
CA LYS A 20 -3.42 8.70 5.61
C LYS A 20 -3.30 9.67 4.43
N THR A 21 -3.96 9.38 3.30
CA THR A 21 -3.94 10.25 2.13
C THR A 21 -4.61 11.61 2.39
N ILE A 22 -5.65 11.64 3.21
CA ILE A 22 -6.32 12.89 3.60
C ILE A 22 -5.42 13.70 4.54
N MET A 23 -4.77 13.06 5.51
CA MET A 23 -3.78 13.71 6.38
C MET A 23 -2.62 14.29 5.58
N LEU A 24 -2.07 13.52 4.65
CA LEU A 24 -1.04 13.95 3.72
C LEU A 24 -1.50 15.16 2.90
N SER A 25 -2.71 15.11 2.34
CA SER A 25 -3.29 16.20 1.56
C SER A 25 -3.52 17.46 2.40
N GLY A 26 -4.02 17.32 3.63
CA GLY A 26 -4.25 18.44 4.54
C GLY A 26 -2.93 19.11 4.98
N VAL A 27 -1.94 18.33 5.40
CA VAL A 27 -0.62 18.87 5.79
C VAL A 27 0.06 19.57 4.63
N THR A 28 0.05 18.95 3.45
CA THR A 28 0.67 19.54 2.25
C THR A 28 -0.05 20.80 1.80
N GLY A 29 -1.40 20.79 1.79
CA GLY A 29 -2.21 21.95 1.43
C GLY A 29 -1.94 23.13 2.33
N GLN A 30 -2.04 22.96 3.66
CA GLN A 30 -1.75 24.00 4.63
C GLN A 30 -0.31 24.55 4.55
N TRP A 31 0.66 23.68 4.20
CA TRP A 31 2.03 24.14 3.99
C TRP A 31 2.14 25.08 2.79
N LEU A 32 1.40 24.77 1.71
CA LEU A 32 1.41 25.52 0.45
C LEU A 32 0.54 26.79 0.45
N GLU A 33 -0.35 26.97 1.46
CA GLU A 33 -1.16 28.19 1.58
C GLU A 33 -0.32 29.46 1.77
N ASN A 34 0.93 29.34 2.20
CA ASN A 34 1.81 30.47 2.55
C ASN A 34 2.68 30.97 1.40
N GLY A 35 2.22 30.97 0.14
CA GLY A 35 2.89 31.65 -0.95
C GLY A 35 3.44 30.73 -2.06
N ASP A 36 4.65 31.02 -2.58
CA ASP A 36 5.24 30.33 -3.75
C ASP A 36 5.94 29.00 -3.40
N ALA A 37 5.66 28.43 -2.23
CA ALA A 37 6.26 27.19 -1.77
C ALA A 37 5.95 26.02 -2.72
N LYS A 38 6.91 25.12 -2.88
CA LYS A 38 6.79 23.90 -3.70
C LYS A 38 6.91 22.65 -2.85
N ALA A 39 5.97 21.74 -3.06
CA ALA A 39 5.97 20.42 -2.43
C ALA A 39 6.10 19.29 -3.46
N CYS A 40 6.78 18.20 -3.04
CA CYS A 40 6.79 16.96 -3.79
C CYS A 40 6.28 15.82 -2.90
N VAL A 41 5.31 15.07 -3.40
CA VAL A 41 4.74 13.89 -2.74
C VAL A 41 5.26 12.65 -3.46
N LEU A 42 6.01 11.82 -2.74
CA LEU A 42 6.60 10.58 -3.27
C LEU A 42 5.67 9.39 -3.04
N ALA A 43 5.47 8.60 -4.09
CA ALA A 43 4.83 7.30 -4.05
C ALA A 43 5.67 6.27 -4.81
N HIS A 44 5.54 4.99 -4.45
CA HIS A 44 6.35 3.91 -5.06
C HIS A 44 5.64 3.19 -6.22
N ARG A 45 4.36 3.52 -6.51
CA ARG A 45 3.56 2.96 -7.61
C ARG A 45 2.83 4.07 -8.37
N ASP A 46 2.64 3.88 -9.68
CA ASP A 46 1.94 4.83 -10.55
C ASP A 46 0.49 5.03 -10.10
N GLU A 47 -0.20 3.95 -9.73
CA GLU A 47 -1.57 4.02 -9.25
C GLU A 47 -1.70 4.89 -8.00
N LEU A 48 -0.76 4.76 -7.04
CA LEU A 48 -0.71 5.59 -5.83
C LEU A 48 -0.41 7.05 -6.15
N THR A 49 0.49 7.30 -7.10
CA THR A 49 0.84 8.67 -7.53
C THR A 49 -0.40 9.39 -8.05
N SER A 50 -1.14 8.76 -8.96
CA SER A 50 -2.36 9.30 -9.55
C SER A 50 -3.49 9.44 -8.53
N GLN A 51 -3.68 8.45 -7.65
CA GLN A 51 -4.71 8.50 -6.59
C GLN A 51 -4.43 9.60 -5.58
N ASN A 52 -3.17 9.75 -5.14
CA ASN A 52 -2.78 10.81 -4.21
C ASN A 52 -3.00 12.20 -4.83
N ALA A 53 -2.64 12.39 -6.10
CA ALA A 53 -2.90 13.64 -6.81
C ALA A 53 -4.40 13.96 -6.92
N ALA A 54 -5.22 12.98 -7.30
CA ALA A 54 -6.66 13.14 -7.42
C ALA A 54 -7.32 13.46 -6.06
N LYS A 55 -6.94 12.76 -4.99
CA LYS A 55 -7.45 13.02 -3.63
C LYS A 55 -6.98 14.39 -3.12
N PHE A 56 -5.72 14.76 -3.38
CA PHE A 56 -5.19 16.07 -3.02
C PHE A 56 -5.95 17.22 -3.70
N SER A 57 -6.18 17.13 -5.01
CA SER A 57 -6.92 18.16 -5.77
C SER A 57 -8.37 18.31 -5.29
N ARG A 58 -8.99 17.24 -4.77
CA ARG A 58 -10.32 17.33 -4.15
C ARG A 58 -10.32 18.04 -2.81
N VAL A 59 -9.27 17.87 -2.00
CA VAL A 59 -9.12 18.51 -0.68
C VAL A 59 -8.64 19.95 -0.82
N ASN A 60 -7.79 20.23 -1.82
CA ASN A 60 -7.13 21.52 -2.04
C ASN A 60 -7.37 22.01 -3.48
N PRO A 61 -8.59 22.38 -3.87
CA PRO A 61 -8.94 22.69 -5.27
C PRO A 61 -8.26 23.95 -5.82
N SER A 62 -7.74 24.82 -4.98
CA SER A 62 -7.03 26.05 -5.37
C SER A 62 -5.53 25.84 -5.63
N ILE A 63 -4.97 24.68 -5.27
CA ILE A 63 -3.53 24.41 -5.41
C ILE A 63 -3.28 23.66 -6.70
N ALA A 64 -2.46 24.23 -7.57
CA ALA A 64 -2.08 23.58 -8.83
C ALA A 64 -1.24 22.33 -8.58
N THR A 65 -1.62 21.23 -9.23
CA THR A 65 -0.92 19.93 -9.15
C THR A 65 -0.20 19.59 -10.44
N SER A 66 0.83 18.77 -10.35
CA SER A 66 1.50 18.15 -11.50
C SER A 66 1.94 16.72 -11.18
N ILE A 67 2.18 15.93 -12.22
CA ILE A 67 2.61 14.53 -12.12
C ILE A 67 4.06 14.43 -12.63
N TYR A 68 4.84 13.57 -11.95
CA TYR A 68 6.18 13.23 -12.36
C TYR A 68 6.39 11.71 -12.34
N ASP A 69 6.03 11.05 -13.43
CA ASP A 69 6.10 9.61 -13.61
C ASP A 69 6.78 9.21 -14.93
N ALA A 70 6.55 7.99 -15.41
CA ALA A 70 7.10 7.51 -16.66
C ALA A 70 6.49 8.21 -17.89
N GLN A 71 5.24 8.66 -17.82
CA GLN A 71 4.47 9.23 -18.91
C GLN A 71 4.52 10.75 -18.91
N GLU A 72 4.41 11.36 -17.74
CA GLU A 72 4.45 12.82 -17.55
C GLU A 72 5.63 13.22 -16.65
N LYS A 73 6.30 14.33 -16.98
CA LYS A 73 7.42 14.87 -16.20
C LYS A 73 7.28 16.38 -16.03
N SER A 74 6.27 16.77 -15.25
CA SER A 74 5.93 18.17 -15.02
C SER A 74 6.27 18.61 -13.59
N TRP A 75 6.82 19.83 -13.46
CA TRP A 75 7.03 20.55 -12.21
C TRP A 75 6.23 21.87 -12.19
N ALA A 76 5.21 21.98 -13.04
CA ALA A 76 4.44 23.24 -13.19
C ALA A 76 3.56 23.55 -11.96
N GLY A 77 3.07 22.52 -11.27
CA GLY A 77 2.26 22.69 -10.08
C GLY A 77 3.05 23.11 -8.84
N GLN A 78 2.35 23.64 -7.84
CA GLN A 78 2.90 23.85 -6.50
C GLN A 78 3.08 22.52 -5.77
N ALA A 79 2.15 21.58 -5.94
CA ALA A 79 2.25 20.20 -5.45
C ALA A 79 2.54 19.23 -6.61
N THR A 80 3.72 18.61 -6.64
CA THR A 80 4.09 17.60 -7.63
C THR A 80 4.01 16.21 -7.00
N PHE A 81 3.27 15.30 -7.65
CA PHE A 81 3.17 13.91 -7.24
C PHE A 81 4.13 13.09 -8.07
N ALA A 82 5.14 12.49 -7.43
CA ALA A 82 6.25 11.86 -8.13
C ALA A 82 6.39 10.37 -7.82
N MET A 83 6.59 9.58 -8.89
CA MET A 83 6.96 8.18 -8.77
C MET A 83 8.45 8.06 -8.44
N VAL A 84 8.77 7.40 -7.35
CA VAL A 84 10.13 7.27 -6.80
C VAL A 84 11.12 6.71 -7.82
N GLN A 85 10.77 5.63 -8.54
CA GLN A 85 11.65 5.00 -9.53
C GLN A 85 11.95 5.91 -10.73
N THR A 86 11.03 6.81 -11.07
CA THR A 86 11.23 7.79 -12.14
C THR A 86 12.07 8.96 -11.64
N LEU A 87 11.69 9.55 -10.50
CA LEU A 87 12.40 10.72 -9.97
C LEU A 87 13.82 10.38 -9.53
N GLY A 88 14.06 9.19 -8.96
CA GLY A 88 15.36 8.73 -8.47
C GLY A 88 16.45 8.55 -9.55
N ARG A 89 16.09 8.64 -10.84
CA ARG A 89 17.07 8.68 -11.94
C ARG A 89 17.83 10.00 -11.92
N GLU A 90 19.14 9.93 -12.08
CA GLU A 90 20.02 11.10 -11.96
C GLU A 90 19.66 12.25 -12.92
N SER A 91 19.30 11.90 -14.17
CA SER A 91 18.85 12.87 -15.17
C SER A 91 17.56 13.61 -14.78
N ASN A 92 16.70 12.98 -13.98
CA ASN A 92 15.46 13.55 -13.49
C ASN A 92 15.68 14.36 -12.21
N LEU A 93 16.52 13.87 -11.29
CA LEU A 93 16.92 14.63 -10.11
C LEU A 93 17.55 15.98 -10.47
N LYS A 94 18.38 16.03 -11.51
CA LYS A 94 18.99 17.30 -11.99
C LYS A 94 17.96 18.35 -12.40
N LYS A 95 16.76 17.94 -12.83
CA LYS A 95 15.66 18.82 -13.25
C LYS A 95 14.68 19.19 -12.13
N MET A 96 14.85 18.60 -10.95
CA MET A 96 13.99 18.87 -9.81
C MET A 96 14.20 20.32 -9.34
N PRO A 97 13.14 21.10 -9.12
CA PRO A 97 13.26 22.43 -8.54
C PRO A 97 13.68 22.37 -7.07
N THR A 98 13.96 23.50 -6.47
CA THR A 98 14.05 23.62 -5.02
C THR A 98 12.69 23.34 -4.42
N LEU A 99 12.64 22.48 -3.40
CA LEU A 99 11.43 22.09 -2.70
C LEU A 99 11.46 22.63 -1.26
N ASP A 100 10.32 23.07 -0.77
CA ASP A 100 10.12 23.52 0.60
C ASP A 100 9.55 22.40 1.48
N LEU A 101 8.84 21.46 0.86
CA LEU A 101 8.28 20.29 1.52
C LEU A 101 8.47 19.03 0.67
N LEU A 102 9.03 17.98 1.28
CA LEU A 102 9.03 16.63 0.73
C LEU A 102 8.10 15.76 1.55
N VAL A 103 7.11 15.15 0.90
CA VAL A 103 6.15 14.24 1.54
C VAL A 103 6.40 12.82 1.06
N ILE A 104 6.42 11.86 1.98
CA ILE A 104 6.70 10.46 1.68
C ILE A 104 5.51 9.61 2.13
N ASP A 105 4.73 9.16 1.14
CA ASP A 105 3.71 8.14 1.37
C ASP A 105 4.36 6.78 1.54
N GLU A 106 3.78 5.95 2.41
CA GLU A 106 4.37 4.69 2.87
C GLU A 106 5.84 4.86 3.31
N ALA A 107 6.04 5.79 4.24
CA ALA A 107 7.35 6.26 4.69
C ALA A 107 8.27 5.16 5.26
N HIS A 108 7.76 3.96 5.51
CA HIS A 108 8.58 2.80 5.85
C HIS A 108 9.56 2.41 4.71
N HIS A 109 9.32 2.87 3.48
CA HIS A 109 10.26 2.75 2.36
C HIS A 109 11.37 3.80 2.33
N ALA A 110 11.32 4.83 3.17
CA ALA A 110 12.27 5.95 3.15
C ALA A 110 13.74 5.53 3.37
N ALA A 111 13.98 4.36 3.97
CA ALA A 111 15.31 3.79 4.14
C ALA A 111 15.90 3.19 2.86
N ALA A 112 15.08 2.92 1.83
CA ALA A 112 15.55 2.29 0.59
C ALA A 112 16.49 3.24 -0.20
N PRO A 113 17.49 2.70 -0.92
CA PRO A 113 18.52 3.50 -1.58
C PRO A 113 17.96 4.60 -2.51
N THR A 114 16.92 4.30 -3.28
CA THR A 114 16.31 5.28 -4.20
C THR A 114 15.65 6.45 -3.46
N TYR A 115 14.95 6.17 -2.35
CA TYR A 115 14.38 7.23 -1.49
C TYR A 115 15.46 8.08 -0.86
N ARG A 116 16.51 7.44 -0.31
CA ARG A 116 17.65 8.16 0.28
C ARG A 116 18.30 9.10 -0.72
N LYS A 117 18.56 8.64 -1.94
CA LYS A 117 19.10 9.45 -3.01
C LYS A 117 18.25 10.70 -3.31
N ILE A 118 16.92 10.57 -3.32
CA ILE A 118 16.00 11.69 -3.52
C ILE A 118 16.08 12.64 -2.32
N ILE A 119 15.98 12.11 -1.09
CA ILE A 119 16.03 12.88 0.15
C ILE A 119 17.34 13.69 0.23
N ASP A 120 18.48 13.06 -0.03
CA ASP A 120 19.77 13.72 0.01
C ASP A 120 19.85 14.82 -1.07
N SER A 121 19.39 14.55 -2.30
CA SER A 121 19.35 15.55 -3.38
C SER A 121 18.44 16.75 -3.07
N VAL A 122 17.34 16.53 -2.34
CA VAL A 122 16.46 17.63 -1.90
C VAL A 122 17.13 18.46 -0.81
N ARG A 123 17.76 17.81 0.19
CA ARG A 123 18.51 18.48 1.26
C ARG A 123 19.71 19.25 0.75
N ASP A 124 20.42 18.74 -0.23
CA ASP A 124 21.56 19.44 -0.86
C ASP A 124 21.14 20.76 -1.53
N ARG A 125 19.89 20.84 -2.02
CA ARG A 125 19.34 22.05 -2.66
C ARG A 125 18.71 23.01 -1.67
N ASN A 126 18.05 22.46 -0.65
CA ASN A 126 17.43 23.22 0.42
C ASN A 126 17.68 22.51 1.76
N PRO A 127 18.69 22.94 2.53
CA PRO A 127 18.95 22.37 3.85
C PRO A 127 17.80 22.54 4.84
N ASP A 128 16.93 23.52 4.62
CA ASP A 128 15.77 23.83 5.46
C ASP A 128 14.48 23.13 5.01
N VAL A 129 14.56 22.24 4.01
CA VAL A 129 13.39 21.50 3.53
C VAL A 129 12.70 20.72 4.66
N ALA A 130 11.39 20.88 4.75
CA ALA A 130 10.61 20.04 5.64
C ALA A 130 10.35 18.66 5.02
N ILE A 131 10.45 17.60 5.81
CA ILE A 131 10.17 16.22 5.36
C ILE A 131 9.06 15.62 6.21
N PHE A 132 7.93 15.34 5.59
CA PHE A 132 6.79 14.70 6.23
C PHE A 132 6.59 13.28 5.70
N GLY A 133 6.57 12.30 6.58
CA GLY A 133 6.28 10.92 6.23
C GLY A 133 4.98 10.44 6.85
N VAL A 134 4.24 9.58 6.14
CA VAL A 134 3.11 8.84 6.71
C VAL A 134 3.29 7.34 6.47
N THR A 135 2.96 6.52 7.47
CA THR A 135 3.03 5.06 7.35
C THR A 135 2.06 4.37 8.30
N ALA A 136 1.60 3.18 7.90
CA ALA A 136 0.86 2.29 8.80
C ALA A 136 1.80 1.44 9.68
N THR A 137 3.01 1.18 9.21
CA THR A 137 3.95 0.22 9.80
C THR A 137 5.33 0.87 10.01
N PRO A 138 5.52 1.65 11.09
CA PRO A 138 6.81 2.29 11.37
C PRO A 138 7.90 1.25 11.70
N ASN A 139 7.50 0.07 12.13
CA ASN A 139 8.35 -1.00 12.68
C ASN A 139 8.56 -2.16 11.70
N ARG A 140 8.77 -1.91 10.42
CA ARG A 140 9.19 -2.97 9.50
C ARG A 140 10.59 -3.46 9.87
N GLY A 141 10.67 -4.36 10.87
CA GLY A 141 11.85 -5.17 11.21
C GLY A 141 13.09 -4.43 11.72
N ASP A 142 13.23 -3.14 11.45
CA ASP A 142 14.38 -2.34 11.87
C ASP A 142 13.99 -0.88 12.15
N ASN A 143 13.60 -0.60 13.39
CA ASN A 143 13.35 0.76 13.90
C ASN A 143 14.51 1.74 13.66
N LYS A 144 15.71 1.22 13.38
CA LYS A 144 16.89 2.04 13.12
C LYS A 144 16.88 2.68 11.74
N ALA A 145 16.20 2.08 10.77
CA ALA A 145 16.23 2.52 9.37
C ALA A 145 15.48 3.84 9.10
N LEU A 146 14.50 4.22 9.91
CA LEU A 146 13.74 5.47 9.73
C LEU A 146 14.30 6.66 10.52
N ARG A 147 14.99 6.43 11.62
CA ARG A 147 15.59 7.49 12.46
C ARG A 147 16.50 8.47 11.71
N PRO A 148 17.32 8.05 10.72
CA PRO A 148 18.13 8.99 9.94
C PRO A 148 17.33 9.94 9.05
N VAL A 149 16.06 9.60 8.76
CA VAL A 149 15.16 10.43 7.96
C VAL A 149 14.21 11.23 8.85
N PHE A 150 13.62 10.58 9.85
CA PHE A 150 12.61 11.17 10.73
C PHE A 150 13.11 11.17 12.17
N SER A 151 13.37 12.34 12.71
CA SER A 151 13.80 12.54 14.11
C SER A 151 12.62 12.59 15.08
N ASN A 152 11.42 12.81 14.57
CA ASN A 152 10.21 12.99 15.37
C ASN A 152 9.03 12.17 14.84
N VAL A 153 8.18 11.71 15.74
CA VAL A 153 6.84 11.16 15.44
C VAL A 153 5.83 12.16 15.99
N SER A 154 5.03 12.74 15.10
CA SER A 154 4.07 13.80 15.50
C SER A 154 2.85 13.24 16.21
N ASP A 155 2.36 12.12 15.72
CA ASP A 155 1.16 11.49 16.23
C ASP A 155 1.13 10.01 15.82
N GLN A 156 0.48 9.19 16.62
CA GLN A 156 0.28 7.79 16.38
C GLN A 156 -1.15 7.41 16.69
N ILE A 157 -1.90 7.09 15.63
CA ILE A 157 -3.26 6.56 15.74
C ILE A 157 -3.16 5.03 15.75
N THR A 158 -3.83 4.38 16.68
CA THR A 158 -3.87 2.93 16.77
C THR A 158 -5.11 2.34 16.10
N LEU A 159 -5.03 1.07 15.69
CA LEU A 159 -6.18 0.34 15.16
C LEU A 159 -7.33 0.28 16.18
N ALA A 160 -7.00 0.12 17.46
CA ALA A 160 -7.97 0.08 18.56
C ALA A 160 -8.78 1.39 18.66
N GLU A 161 -8.12 2.54 18.57
CA GLU A 161 -8.77 3.84 18.57
C GLU A 161 -9.73 4.02 17.40
N LEU A 162 -9.34 3.59 16.19
CA LEU A 162 -10.21 3.66 15.01
C LEU A 162 -11.42 2.74 15.11
N ILE A 163 -11.29 1.57 15.73
CA ILE A 163 -12.40 0.66 16.00
C ILE A 163 -13.31 1.26 17.07
N GLN A 164 -12.76 1.77 18.18
CA GLN A 164 -13.54 2.38 19.26
C GLN A 164 -14.31 3.62 18.81
N SER A 165 -13.73 4.42 17.92
CA SER A 165 -14.37 5.61 17.35
C SER A 165 -15.36 5.30 16.22
N GLY A 166 -15.52 4.03 15.82
CA GLY A 166 -16.42 3.60 14.76
C GLY A 166 -15.94 3.89 13.34
N HIS A 167 -14.69 4.32 13.16
CA HIS A 167 -14.11 4.53 11.83
C HIS A 167 -13.74 3.21 11.13
N LEU A 168 -13.42 2.17 11.91
CA LEU A 168 -13.18 0.83 11.41
C LEU A 168 -14.04 -0.18 12.17
N VAL A 169 -14.43 -1.25 11.48
CA VAL A 169 -15.16 -2.36 12.08
C VAL A 169 -14.21 -3.36 12.72
N PRO A 170 -14.56 -3.97 13.88
CA PRO A 170 -13.73 -5.01 14.47
C PRO A 170 -13.71 -6.24 13.56
N PRO A 171 -12.52 -6.79 13.22
CA PRO A 171 -12.43 -7.98 12.40
C PRO A 171 -12.87 -9.22 13.20
N ARG A 172 -13.56 -10.15 12.54
CA ARG A 172 -13.80 -11.50 13.05
C ARG A 172 -12.81 -12.44 12.37
N THR A 173 -11.84 -12.92 13.12
CA THR A 173 -10.82 -13.83 12.61
C THR A 173 -11.18 -15.28 12.87
N TYR A 174 -11.11 -16.10 11.84
CA TYR A 174 -11.26 -17.54 11.90
C TYR A 174 -9.96 -18.21 11.47
N VAL A 175 -9.40 -19.04 12.32
CA VAL A 175 -8.27 -19.90 11.96
C VAL A 175 -8.84 -21.29 11.65
N VAL A 176 -8.68 -21.70 10.40
CA VAL A 176 -9.16 -23.00 9.93
C VAL A 176 -7.99 -23.94 9.87
N ASP A 177 -8.04 -25.02 10.66
CA ASP A 177 -7.04 -26.08 10.57
C ASP A 177 -7.36 -26.99 9.36
N VAL A 178 -6.44 -26.98 8.41
CA VAL A 178 -6.50 -27.82 7.21
C VAL A 178 -5.44 -28.93 7.23
N GLY A 179 -4.84 -29.18 8.40
CA GLY A 179 -3.87 -30.25 8.62
C GLY A 179 -2.47 -30.00 8.05
N THR A 180 -2.16 -28.76 7.65
CA THR A 180 -0.87 -28.43 6.98
C THR A 180 0.15 -27.74 7.89
N GLN A 181 -0.16 -27.54 9.17
CA GLN A 181 0.66 -26.75 10.09
C GLN A 181 2.08 -27.32 10.25
N SER A 182 2.22 -28.63 10.36
CA SER A 182 3.52 -29.30 10.48
C SER A 182 4.35 -29.17 9.20
N GLU A 183 3.73 -29.35 8.03
CA GLU A 183 4.42 -29.21 6.71
C GLU A 183 4.85 -27.75 6.50
N LEU A 184 3.99 -26.77 6.75
CA LEU A 184 4.29 -25.35 6.61
C LEU A 184 5.39 -24.87 7.56
N SER A 185 5.48 -25.44 8.77
CA SER A 185 6.56 -25.09 9.73
C SER A 185 7.95 -25.51 9.26
N GLN A 186 8.04 -26.46 8.34
CA GLN A 186 9.29 -26.97 7.76
C GLN A 186 9.71 -26.24 6.48
N VAL A 187 8.85 -25.36 5.94
CA VAL A 187 9.17 -24.58 4.73
C VAL A 187 10.35 -23.66 5.00
N LYS A 188 11.36 -23.73 4.14
CA LYS A 188 12.55 -22.87 4.23
C LYS A 188 12.17 -21.41 4.02
N ARG A 189 12.85 -20.53 4.77
CA ARG A 189 12.78 -19.09 4.56
C ARG A 189 13.84 -18.69 3.53
N THR A 190 13.44 -17.82 2.62
CA THR A 190 14.33 -17.04 1.75
C THR A 190 14.77 -15.76 2.48
N ALA A 191 15.56 -14.90 1.83
CA ALA A 191 15.99 -13.64 2.43
C ALA A 191 14.79 -12.73 2.78
N ASP A 192 13.72 -12.77 1.97
CA ASP A 192 12.59 -11.83 2.08
C ASP A 192 11.30 -12.49 2.62
N ASP A 193 11.08 -13.80 2.38
CA ASP A 193 9.85 -14.48 2.82
C ASP A 193 10.06 -16.02 2.83
N PHE A 194 9.00 -16.81 2.88
CA PHE A 194 9.04 -18.25 2.68
C PHE A 194 9.28 -18.61 1.20
N ASP A 195 9.76 -19.83 0.96
CA ASP A 195 9.77 -20.42 -0.39
C ASP A 195 8.32 -20.65 -0.85
N MET A 196 7.81 -19.75 -1.70
CA MET A 196 6.44 -19.79 -2.16
C MET A 196 6.10 -20.99 -3.04
N SER A 197 7.11 -21.60 -3.70
CA SER A 197 6.90 -22.84 -4.45
C SER A 197 6.68 -24.03 -3.53
N ALA A 198 7.41 -24.08 -2.42
CA ALA A 198 7.19 -25.10 -1.37
C ALA A 198 5.84 -24.89 -0.68
N VAL A 199 5.45 -23.64 -0.42
CA VAL A 199 4.11 -23.31 0.10
C VAL A 199 3.02 -23.74 -0.87
N ASP A 200 3.17 -23.50 -2.18
CA ASP A 200 2.24 -23.94 -3.21
C ASP A 200 2.03 -25.46 -3.18
N ALA A 201 3.10 -26.22 -3.13
CA ALA A 201 3.04 -27.69 -3.08
C ALA A 201 2.25 -28.22 -1.86
N ILE A 202 2.21 -27.47 -0.77
CA ILE A 202 1.47 -27.82 0.44
C ILE A 202 0.02 -27.34 0.35
N MET A 203 -0.19 -26.07 0.02
CA MET A 203 -1.48 -25.40 0.10
C MET A 203 -2.37 -25.59 -1.12
N ASN A 204 -1.80 -25.84 -2.29
CA ASN A 204 -2.51 -25.99 -3.57
C ASN A 204 -2.97 -27.45 -3.79
N LYS A 205 -3.67 -27.99 -2.79
CA LYS A 205 -4.25 -29.35 -2.81
C LYS A 205 -5.77 -29.25 -2.82
N ALA A 206 -6.45 -30.05 -3.66
CA ALA A 206 -7.91 -30.02 -3.79
C ALA A 206 -8.68 -30.08 -2.44
N PRO A 207 -8.33 -30.96 -1.47
CA PRO A 207 -9.03 -31.00 -0.18
C PRO A 207 -8.94 -29.69 0.61
N ILE A 208 -7.82 -28.96 0.49
CA ILE A 208 -7.62 -27.65 1.15
C ILE A 208 -8.51 -26.61 0.50
N THR A 209 -8.51 -26.54 -0.84
CA THR A 209 -9.35 -25.60 -1.59
C THR A 209 -10.84 -25.86 -1.34
N GLU A 210 -11.25 -27.12 -1.30
CA GLU A 210 -12.62 -27.52 -0.93
C GLU A 210 -13.00 -27.07 0.48
N ALA A 211 -12.09 -27.22 1.45
CA ALA A 211 -12.29 -26.73 2.81
C ALA A 211 -12.44 -25.21 2.85
N VAL A 212 -11.62 -24.48 2.10
CA VAL A 212 -11.70 -23.01 1.97
C VAL A 212 -13.07 -22.60 1.46
N ILE A 213 -13.56 -23.19 0.36
CA ILE A 213 -14.87 -22.87 -0.23
C ILE A 213 -15.99 -23.17 0.76
N ARG A 214 -15.96 -24.34 1.45
CA ARG A 214 -16.94 -24.71 2.44
C ARG A 214 -17.00 -23.69 3.59
N HIS A 215 -15.86 -23.34 4.18
CA HIS A 215 -15.81 -22.38 5.27
C HIS A 215 -16.18 -20.97 4.83
N TRP A 216 -15.83 -20.59 3.61
CA TRP A 216 -16.24 -19.31 3.04
C TRP A 216 -17.77 -19.26 2.91
N LYS A 217 -18.40 -20.30 2.36
CA LYS A 217 -19.89 -20.40 2.26
C LYS A 217 -20.57 -20.30 3.63
N GLU A 218 -20.00 -20.91 4.67
CA GLU A 218 -20.55 -20.87 6.03
C GLU A 218 -20.44 -19.50 6.71
N LYS A 219 -19.31 -18.80 6.49
CA LYS A 219 -18.93 -17.65 7.32
C LYS A 219 -18.96 -16.31 6.59
N ALA A 220 -18.77 -16.32 5.28
CA ALA A 220 -18.69 -15.12 4.45
C ALA A 220 -19.80 -15.02 3.40
N HIS A 221 -20.32 -16.13 2.93
CA HIS A 221 -21.47 -16.32 2.03
C HIS A 221 -21.52 -15.34 0.84
N ASP A 222 -22.07 -14.16 1.01
CA ASP A 222 -22.31 -13.13 0.01
C ASP A 222 -21.32 -11.96 0.06
N ARG A 223 -20.27 -12.07 0.88
CA ARG A 223 -19.31 -10.97 1.07
C ARG A 223 -18.35 -10.82 -0.10
N SER A 224 -18.13 -9.58 -0.47
CA SER A 224 -17.03 -9.20 -1.37
C SER A 224 -15.69 -9.63 -0.75
N THR A 225 -14.98 -10.55 -1.43
CA THR A 225 -13.89 -11.33 -0.84
C THR A 225 -12.58 -11.15 -1.62
N VAL A 226 -11.49 -10.94 -0.89
CA VAL A 226 -10.13 -10.96 -1.44
C VAL A 226 -9.36 -12.16 -0.88
N VAL A 227 -8.76 -12.96 -1.76
CA VAL A 227 -7.97 -14.13 -1.42
C VAL A 227 -6.50 -13.90 -1.75
N PHE A 228 -5.61 -14.16 -0.81
CA PHE A 228 -4.16 -14.05 -1.01
C PHE A 228 -3.54 -15.44 -1.17
N CYS A 229 -2.99 -15.71 -2.36
CA CYS A 229 -2.33 -16.97 -2.70
C CYS A 229 -0.82 -16.84 -2.81
N SER A 230 -0.11 -17.99 -2.75
CA SER A 230 1.35 -18.07 -2.83
C SER A 230 1.90 -17.90 -4.25
N THR A 231 1.24 -18.51 -5.24
CA THR A 231 1.66 -18.50 -6.65
C THR A 231 0.49 -18.22 -7.59
N ILE A 232 0.80 -17.90 -8.84
CA ILE A 232 -0.21 -17.70 -9.89
C ILE A 232 -0.99 -19.00 -10.15
N HIS A 233 -0.29 -20.15 -10.10
CA HIS A 233 -0.92 -21.47 -10.26
C HIS A 233 -1.93 -21.73 -9.14
N HIS A 234 -1.56 -21.51 -7.88
CA HIS A 234 -2.47 -21.60 -6.73
C HIS A 234 -3.68 -20.69 -6.90
N ALA A 235 -3.45 -19.43 -7.29
CA ALA A 235 -4.53 -18.48 -7.47
C ALA A 235 -5.53 -18.89 -8.54
N LYS A 236 -5.06 -19.45 -9.66
CA LYS A 236 -5.92 -19.97 -10.74
C LYS A 236 -6.76 -21.15 -10.26
N ASN A 237 -6.17 -22.10 -9.54
CA ASN A 237 -6.91 -23.26 -9.02
C ASN A 237 -7.97 -22.85 -8.00
N VAL A 238 -7.67 -21.90 -7.13
CA VAL A 238 -8.62 -21.36 -6.16
C VAL A 238 -9.77 -20.63 -6.86
N ALA A 239 -9.48 -19.78 -7.86
CA ALA A 239 -10.51 -19.08 -8.63
C ALA A 239 -11.42 -20.05 -9.42
N GLU A 240 -10.83 -21.09 -10.02
CA GLU A 240 -11.59 -22.14 -10.70
C GLU A 240 -12.51 -22.89 -9.75
N ALA A 241 -12.05 -23.19 -8.53
CA ALA A 241 -12.88 -23.84 -7.52
C ALA A 241 -14.05 -22.95 -7.07
N PHE A 242 -13.83 -21.64 -6.89
CA PHE A 242 -14.93 -20.70 -6.65
C PHE A 242 -15.93 -20.70 -7.81
N SER A 243 -15.46 -20.59 -9.05
CA SER A 243 -16.29 -20.58 -10.26
C SER A 243 -17.07 -21.89 -10.40
N SER A 244 -16.45 -23.03 -10.15
CA SER A 244 -17.11 -24.34 -10.14
C SER A 244 -18.16 -24.48 -9.03
N SER A 245 -18.05 -23.70 -7.98
CA SER A 245 -19.04 -23.64 -6.89
C SER A 245 -20.16 -22.61 -7.12
N GLY A 246 -20.21 -21.99 -8.32
CA GLY A 246 -21.20 -21.00 -8.72
C GLY A 246 -20.88 -19.57 -8.29
N VAL A 247 -19.63 -19.27 -7.94
CA VAL A 247 -19.19 -17.94 -7.50
C VAL A 247 -18.18 -17.36 -8.48
N ASN A 248 -18.50 -16.22 -9.10
CA ASN A 248 -17.59 -15.56 -10.02
C ASN A 248 -16.34 -15.06 -9.31
N ALA A 249 -15.18 -15.46 -9.81
CA ALA A 249 -13.87 -15.12 -9.25
C ALA A 249 -12.90 -14.63 -10.34
N GLU A 250 -12.19 -13.56 -10.04
CA GLU A 250 -11.13 -12.98 -10.88
C GLU A 250 -9.75 -13.36 -10.32
N VAL A 251 -8.77 -13.48 -11.20
CA VAL A 251 -7.36 -13.68 -10.79
C VAL A 251 -6.54 -12.44 -11.13
N ILE A 252 -5.81 -11.92 -10.15
CA ILE A 252 -4.93 -10.75 -10.29
C ILE A 252 -3.50 -11.12 -9.88
N HIS A 253 -2.55 -10.88 -10.80
CA HIS A 253 -1.12 -11.12 -10.56
C HIS A 253 -0.25 -10.15 -11.36
N GLY A 254 1.05 -10.11 -11.06
CA GLY A 254 1.98 -9.14 -11.63
C GLY A 254 2.20 -9.24 -13.14
N GLU A 255 1.94 -10.41 -13.76
CA GLU A 255 2.12 -10.63 -15.20
C GLU A 255 0.92 -10.16 -16.05
N LEU A 256 -0.21 -9.76 -15.41
CA LEU A 256 -1.33 -9.18 -16.16
C LEU A 256 -0.97 -7.81 -16.71
N SER A 257 -1.46 -7.52 -17.92
CA SER A 257 -1.41 -6.14 -18.44
C SER A 257 -2.20 -5.18 -17.54
N SER A 258 -1.86 -3.90 -17.59
CA SER A 258 -2.56 -2.86 -16.83
C SER A 258 -4.06 -2.84 -17.14
N GLU A 259 -4.42 -3.02 -18.43
CA GLU A 259 -5.80 -3.03 -18.90
C GLU A 259 -6.55 -4.25 -18.36
N ALA A 260 -5.95 -5.45 -18.44
CA ALA A 260 -6.56 -6.68 -17.91
C ALA A 260 -6.80 -6.60 -16.40
N ARG A 261 -5.82 -6.05 -15.67
CA ARG A 261 -5.93 -5.84 -14.22
C ARG A 261 -7.05 -4.85 -13.88
N LYS A 262 -7.12 -3.71 -14.56
CA LYS A 262 -8.20 -2.73 -14.39
C LYS A 262 -9.57 -3.33 -14.69
N ALA A 263 -9.69 -4.11 -15.75
CA ALA A 263 -10.94 -4.77 -16.12
C ALA A 263 -11.40 -5.78 -15.05
N ALA A 264 -10.48 -6.59 -14.51
CA ALA A 264 -10.78 -7.55 -13.43
C ALA A 264 -11.23 -6.83 -12.15
N LEU A 265 -10.54 -5.76 -11.75
CA LEU A 265 -10.92 -4.94 -10.60
C LEU A 265 -12.28 -4.27 -10.81
N SER A 266 -12.55 -3.75 -12.01
CA SER A 266 -13.84 -3.13 -12.34
C SER A 266 -15.01 -4.12 -12.23
N ARG A 267 -14.84 -5.38 -12.65
CA ARG A 267 -15.88 -6.43 -12.47
C ARG A 267 -16.10 -6.78 -11.00
N PHE A 268 -15.03 -6.77 -10.20
CA PHE A 268 -15.15 -6.95 -8.76
C PHE A 268 -15.84 -5.75 -8.08
N GLU A 269 -15.49 -4.53 -8.46
CA GLU A 269 -16.08 -3.30 -7.93
C GLU A 269 -17.54 -3.11 -8.33
N SER A 270 -17.94 -3.59 -9.50
CA SER A 270 -19.35 -3.60 -9.96
C SER A 270 -20.20 -4.71 -9.33
N GLY A 271 -19.59 -5.69 -8.66
CA GLY A 271 -20.27 -6.87 -8.11
C GLY A 271 -20.54 -7.96 -9.14
N GLU A 272 -20.05 -7.84 -10.39
CA GLU A 272 -20.09 -8.90 -11.40
C GLU A 272 -19.25 -10.11 -10.95
N SER A 273 -18.14 -9.87 -10.28
CA SER A 273 -17.33 -10.88 -9.63
C SER A 273 -17.33 -10.64 -8.12
N GLN A 274 -17.59 -11.68 -7.34
CA GLN A 274 -17.68 -11.62 -5.88
C GLN A 274 -16.33 -11.84 -5.20
N VAL A 275 -15.41 -12.53 -5.88
CA VAL A 275 -14.12 -12.94 -5.33
C VAL A 275 -12.99 -12.45 -6.22
N VAL A 276 -11.96 -11.87 -5.62
CA VAL A 276 -10.67 -11.60 -6.26
C VAL A 276 -9.60 -12.46 -5.60
N VAL A 277 -8.93 -13.28 -6.37
CA VAL A 277 -7.79 -14.10 -5.94
C VAL A 277 -6.52 -13.45 -6.45
N ASN A 278 -5.63 -13.05 -5.56
CA ASN A 278 -4.45 -12.29 -5.94
C ASN A 278 -3.13 -12.88 -5.45
N VAL A 279 -2.05 -12.56 -6.20
CA VAL A 279 -0.68 -12.90 -5.85
C VAL A 279 0.13 -11.62 -5.76
N ALA A 280 0.40 -11.17 -4.54
CA ALA A 280 1.29 -10.06 -4.18
C ALA A 280 1.00 -8.70 -4.88
N VAL A 281 -0.20 -8.50 -5.45
CA VAL A 281 -0.55 -7.25 -6.16
C VAL A 281 -1.39 -6.33 -5.26
N LEU A 282 -2.40 -6.86 -4.58
CA LEU A 282 -3.33 -6.07 -3.74
C LEU A 282 -2.83 -5.95 -2.29
N THR A 283 -1.53 -5.95 -2.07
CA THR A 283 -0.92 -5.86 -0.74
C THR A 283 -0.79 -4.44 -0.23
N GLU A 284 -0.61 -3.49 -1.13
CA GLU A 284 -0.44 -2.06 -0.83
C GLU A 284 -1.10 -1.22 -1.92
N GLY A 285 -1.69 -0.09 -1.53
CA GLY A 285 -2.19 0.92 -2.46
C GLY A 285 -3.53 0.63 -3.13
N TRP A 286 -4.15 -0.52 -2.88
CA TRP A 286 -5.51 -0.80 -3.31
C TRP A 286 -6.47 -0.64 -2.13
N ASP A 287 -7.53 0.12 -2.34
CA ASP A 287 -8.56 0.42 -1.34
C ASP A 287 -9.94 0.30 -1.98
N TYR A 288 -10.70 -0.70 -1.52
CA TYR A 288 -12.08 -0.90 -1.91
C TYR A 288 -12.92 -1.18 -0.66
N PRO A 289 -13.56 -0.15 -0.08
CA PRO A 289 -14.27 -0.23 1.19
C PRO A 289 -15.36 -1.32 1.29
N PRO A 290 -16.07 -1.72 0.20
CA PRO A 290 -17.02 -2.82 0.25
C PRO A 290 -16.41 -4.19 0.52
N THR A 291 -15.08 -4.37 0.38
CA THR A 291 -14.42 -5.63 0.71
C THR A 291 -14.63 -5.95 2.19
N SER A 292 -15.27 -7.06 2.47
CA SER A 292 -15.69 -7.43 3.83
C SER A 292 -15.26 -8.83 4.25
N CYS A 293 -14.54 -9.55 3.39
CA CYS A 293 -13.89 -10.82 3.70
C CYS A 293 -12.49 -10.88 3.12
N VAL A 294 -11.54 -11.37 3.90
CA VAL A 294 -10.16 -11.64 3.47
C VAL A 294 -9.81 -13.08 3.80
N ILE A 295 -9.26 -13.81 2.82
CA ILE A 295 -8.79 -15.18 2.99
C ILE A 295 -7.28 -15.20 2.75
N LEU A 296 -6.52 -15.70 3.72
CA LEU A 296 -5.08 -15.82 3.64
C LEU A 296 -4.70 -17.29 3.42
N LEU A 297 -4.28 -17.62 2.20
CA LEU A 297 -3.81 -18.95 1.80
C LEU A 297 -2.29 -19.00 1.60
N ARG A 298 -1.59 -17.99 2.07
CA ARG A 298 -0.12 -17.94 2.09
C ARG A 298 0.36 -17.56 3.50
N PRO A 299 1.40 -18.22 4.01
CA PRO A 299 2.09 -17.74 5.19
C PRO A 299 2.84 -16.43 4.88
N SER A 300 3.18 -15.68 5.91
CA SER A 300 4.07 -14.54 5.83
C SER A 300 5.12 -14.66 6.93
N SER A 301 6.37 -14.36 6.60
CA SER A 301 7.45 -14.28 7.58
C SER A 301 7.45 -12.98 8.38
N TYR A 302 6.69 -11.99 7.91
CA TYR A 302 6.59 -10.69 8.56
C TYR A 302 5.64 -10.78 9.76
N LYS A 303 6.16 -10.43 10.93
CA LYS A 303 5.31 -10.13 12.09
C LYS A 303 4.78 -8.71 11.88
N SER A 304 3.56 -8.58 11.37
CA SER A 304 2.84 -7.32 11.53
C SER A 304 2.44 -7.22 13.00
N THR A 305 2.95 -6.24 13.67
CA THR A 305 2.44 -5.82 14.99
C THR A 305 1.14 -5.05 14.83
#